data_8f40a189c4539c182dc78a2fe31e811e
#
_entry.id   8f40a189c4539c182dc78a2fe31e811e
#
_cell.length_a   1.000
_cell.length_b   1.000
_cell.length_c   1.000
_cell.angle_alpha   90.00
_cell.angle_beta   90.00
_cell.angle_gamma   90.00
#
_symmetry.space_group_name_H-M   'P 1'
#
loop_
_entity.id
_entity.type
_entity.pdbx_description
1 polymer ?
#
loop_
_entity_poly.entity_id
_entity_poly.type
_entity_poly.pdbx_seq_one_letter_code
_entity_poly.pdbx_strand_id
1 'polypeptide(L)'
;MELMYHYTSLSTLQCLLDNISNNNEFIFHASSIYSMNDSQEFIHGYNVVLDWLKKYEEEQGIKENRLSEIWDNYLENHTKEEFNSLFIEKLYKEEHIPYVIAFSKKDDSLPLWSMYGVDGKGVSLGFRENFLRIERNKSIKDCKVELESKIGVLDVMYQNAPNLDELLNNALEWQYKQYLEDANKNEREHLLRVQMEHLGIATIIASPYIKHPAYAFEEEKRLAIYKRDEDKVLYKINSKGNMISYIEIPIPKGNLQSITIGPCVDFVSTKRVLEQQLDKHEFKNVEIRQSEIPYRQF
;
A
#
# COMPACT_ATOMS: atom_id res chain seq x y z
N MET A 1 -0.63 -22.13 -7.33
CA MET A 1 -0.25 -21.25 -6.21
C MET A 1 0.06 -19.91 -6.84
N GLU A 2 -0.65 -18.87 -6.44
CA GLU A 2 -0.53 -17.56 -7.06
C GLU A 2 0.76 -16.87 -6.57
N LEU A 3 1.50 -16.25 -7.51
CA LEU A 3 2.68 -15.46 -7.23
C LEU A 3 2.34 -13.99 -7.38
N MET A 4 3.07 -13.18 -6.66
CA MET A 4 3.08 -11.72 -6.81
C MET A 4 4.52 -11.26 -7.02
N TYR A 5 4.70 -10.20 -7.78
CA TYR A 5 5.97 -9.80 -8.34
C TYR A 5 6.39 -8.41 -7.89
N HIS A 6 7.59 -8.30 -7.36
CA HIS A 6 8.19 -7.03 -6.95
C HIS A 6 9.30 -6.63 -7.91
N TYR A 7 9.06 -5.58 -8.68
CA TYR A 7 10.06 -5.03 -9.60
C TYR A 7 11.06 -4.16 -8.86
N THR A 8 12.34 -4.37 -9.11
CA THR A 8 13.40 -3.61 -8.44
C THR A 8 14.70 -3.61 -9.22
N SER A 9 15.72 -2.90 -8.71
CA SER A 9 17.05 -2.90 -9.30
C SER A 9 17.85 -4.14 -8.91
N LEU A 10 18.86 -4.49 -9.71
CA LEU A 10 19.87 -5.50 -9.34
C LEU A 10 20.61 -5.13 -8.05
N SER A 11 20.89 -3.83 -7.83
CA SER A 11 21.52 -3.36 -6.60
C SER A 11 20.63 -3.55 -5.37
N THR A 12 19.32 -3.36 -5.50
CA THR A 12 18.38 -3.64 -4.42
C THR A 12 18.31 -5.14 -4.13
N LEU A 13 18.26 -5.99 -5.16
CA LEU A 13 18.33 -7.44 -4.97
C LEU A 13 19.60 -7.84 -4.24
N GLN A 14 20.77 -7.29 -4.64
CA GLN A 14 22.05 -7.55 -3.95
C GLN A 14 21.96 -7.14 -2.47
N CYS A 15 21.42 -5.94 -2.16
CA CYS A 15 21.22 -5.52 -0.78
C CYS A 15 20.30 -6.47 0.00
N LEU A 16 19.22 -6.97 -0.61
CA LEU A 16 18.33 -7.93 0.04
C LEU A 16 19.04 -9.24 0.35
N LEU A 17 19.88 -9.74 -0.55
CA LEU A 17 20.65 -10.97 -0.36
C LEU A 17 21.74 -10.80 0.71
N ASP A 18 22.47 -9.68 0.70
CA ASP A 18 23.56 -9.42 1.66
C ASP A 18 23.07 -9.16 3.09
N ASN A 19 21.81 -8.71 3.24
CA ASN A 19 21.21 -8.36 4.53
C ASN A 19 20.13 -9.37 4.98
N ILE A 20 20.23 -10.63 4.55
CA ILE A 20 19.33 -11.67 5.06
C ILE A 20 19.56 -11.80 6.57
N SER A 21 18.46 -11.67 7.34
CA SER A 21 18.49 -11.76 8.81
C SER A 21 18.90 -13.16 9.30
N ASN A 22 19.32 -13.26 10.57
CA ASN A 22 19.60 -14.54 11.23
C ASN A 22 18.39 -15.49 11.23
N ASN A 23 17.18 -14.96 11.06
CA ASN A 23 15.93 -15.72 10.96
C ASN A 23 15.62 -16.18 9.53
N ASN A 24 16.56 -16.03 8.58
CA ASN A 24 16.35 -16.32 7.17
C ASN A 24 15.26 -15.47 6.49
N GLU A 25 15.26 -14.19 6.75
CA GLU A 25 14.27 -13.24 6.23
C GLU A 25 14.95 -12.13 5.42
N PHE A 26 14.36 -11.76 4.31
CA PHE A 26 14.64 -10.50 3.65
C PHE A 26 14.10 -9.34 4.48
N ILE A 27 14.82 -8.23 4.52
CA ILE A 27 14.33 -7.00 5.15
C ILE A 27 13.85 -6.06 4.05
N PHE A 28 12.54 -6.01 3.87
CA PHE A 28 11.90 -5.11 2.92
C PHE A 28 11.63 -3.74 3.56
N HIS A 29 11.75 -2.69 2.75
CA HIS A 29 11.42 -1.32 3.15
C HIS A 29 10.00 -0.99 2.71
N ALA A 30 9.04 -1.04 3.63
CA ALA A 30 7.71 -0.49 3.39
C ALA A 30 7.80 1.03 3.44
N SER A 31 7.54 1.70 2.33
CA SER A 31 7.62 3.16 2.23
C SER A 31 6.31 3.80 2.65
N SER A 32 6.38 5.00 3.25
CA SER A 32 5.18 5.79 3.52
C SER A 32 4.36 5.99 2.25
N ILE A 33 3.04 5.87 2.34
CA ILE A 33 2.14 6.05 1.19
C ILE A 33 2.31 7.42 0.52
N TYR A 34 2.68 8.45 1.28
CA TYR A 34 2.97 9.79 0.72
C TYR A 34 4.25 9.85 -0.11
N SER A 35 5.09 8.82 -0.01
CA SER A 35 6.32 8.70 -0.78
C SER A 35 6.14 7.90 -2.07
N MET A 36 4.91 7.47 -2.36
CA MET A 36 4.59 6.72 -3.58
C MET A 36 4.71 7.61 -4.82
N ASN A 37 4.77 7.00 -6.00
CA ASN A 37 4.98 7.71 -7.26
C ASN A 37 3.87 8.70 -7.60
N ASP A 38 2.66 8.44 -7.16
CA ASP A 38 1.52 9.35 -7.27
C ASP A 38 1.34 10.11 -5.95
N SER A 39 1.76 11.37 -5.92
CA SER A 39 1.60 12.24 -4.75
C SER A 39 0.14 12.53 -4.39
N GLN A 40 -0.79 12.25 -5.30
CA GLN A 40 -2.22 12.44 -5.13
C GLN A 40 -2.97 11.16 -4.77
N GLU A 41 -2.26 10.03 -4.71
CA GLU A 41 -2.90 8.71 -4.58
C GLU A 41 -3.76 8.59 -3.31
N PHE A 42 -3.23 9.04 -2.17
CA PHE A 42 -3.97 9.01 -0.92
C PHE A 42 -5.19 9.94 -0.95
N ILE A 43 -5.03 11.13 -1.55
CA ILE A 43 -6.12 12.10 -1.75
C ILE A 43 -7.19 11.53 -2.70
N HIS A 44 -6.75 10.81 -3.73
CA HIS A 44 -7.66 10.14 -4.64
C HIS A 44 -8.51 9.08 -3.91
N GLY A 45 -7.87 8.20 -3.15
CA GLY A 45 -8.56 7.21 -2.33
C GLY A 45 -9.53 7.85 -1.32
N TYR A 46 -9.11 8.92 -0.66
CA TYR A 46 -9.96 9.69 0.23
C TYR A 46 -11.22 10.25 -0.47
N ASN A 47 -11.08 10.84 -1.66
CA ASN A 47 -12.25 11.32 -2.42
C ASN A 47 -13.22 10.19 -2.78
N VAL A 48 -12.69 9.02 -3.17
CA VAL A 48 -13.52 7.83 -3.45
C VAL A 48 -14.29 7.37 -2.20
N VAL A 49 -13.65 7.41 -1.03
CA VAL A 49 -14.33 7.10 0.25
C VAL A 49 -15.45 8.08 0.54
N LEU A 50 -15.24 9.39 0.30
CA LEU A 50 -16.27 10.41 0.47
C LEU A 50 -17.48 10.20 -0.48
N ASP A 51 -17.20 9.91 -1.75
CA ASP A 51 -18.26 9.64 -2.73
C ASP A 51 -19.06 8.39 -2.34
N TRP A 52 -18.38 7.34 -1.86
CA TRP A 52 -19.02 6.16 -1.32
C TRP A 52 -19.88 6.48 -0.09
N LEU A 53 -19.37 7.27 0.87
CA LEU A 53 -20.12 7.67 2.07
C LEU A 53 -21.43 8.36 1.71
N LYS A 54 -21.40 9.35 0.81
CA LYS A 54 -22.62 10.05 0.35
C LYS A 54 -23.65 9.09 -0.23
N LYS A 55 -23.20 8.20 -1.12
CA LYS A 55 -24.05 7.18 -1.75
C LYS A 55 -24.64 6.20 -0.71
N TYR A 56 -23.80 5.68 0.18
CA TYR A 56 -24.20 4.76 1.25
C TYR A 56 -25.26 5.38 2.16
N GLU A 57 -25.07 6.63 2.60
CA GLU A 57 -26.00 7.37 3.45
C GLU A 57 -27.35 7.59 2.77
N GLU A 58 -27.35 7.90 1.47
CA GLU A 58 -28.57 8.03 0.68
C GLU A 58 -29.33 6.71 0.55
N GLU A 59 -28.62 5.62 0.20
CA GLU A 59 -29.20 4.28 0.04
C GLU A 59 -29.77 3.73 1.35
N GLN A 60 -29.11 4.01 2.50
CA GLN A 60 -29.59 3.61 3.82
C GLN A 60 -30.65 4.56 4.41
N GLY A 61 -30.97 5.66 3.72
CA GLY A 61 -31.94 6.66 4.17
C GLY A 61 -31.53 7.42 5.43
N ILE A 62 -30.23 7.54 5.69
CA ILE A 62 -29.68 8.24 6.87
C ILE A 62 -29.83 9.74 6.64
N LYS A 63 -30.53 10.41 7.57
CA LYS A 63 -30.85 11.85 7.44
C LYS A 63 -30.19 12.72 8.49
N GLU A 64 -29.83 12.15 9.63
CA GLU A 64 -29.23 12.88 10.75
C GLU A 64 -27.83 12.36 11.03
N ASN A 65 -26.96 13.24 11.50
CA ASN A 65 -25.57 12.92 11.84
C ASN A 65 -24.81 12.23 10.69
N ARG A 66 -24.98 12.68 9.46
CA ARG A 66 -24.29 12.14 8.30
C ARG A 66 -22.79 12.41 8.42
N LEU A 67 -21.98 11.38 8.20
CA LEU A 67 -20.51 11.54 8.20
C LEU A 67 -20.04 12.38 7.00
N SER A 68 -20.74 12.29 5.87
CA SER A 68 -20.46 13.09 4.67
C SER A 68 -20.71 14.59 4.85
N GLU A 69 -21.57 15.01 5.79
CA GLU A 69 -21.88 16.43 6.05
C GLU A 69 -20.69 17.23 6.55
N ILE A 70 -19.70 16.59 7.15
CA ILE A 70 -18.46 17.26 7.58
C ILE A 70 -17.79 17.98 6.41
N TRP A 71 -17.82 17.35 5.24
CA TRP A 71 -17.26 17.90 4.02
C TRP A 71 -18.05 19.12 3.54
N ASP A 72 -19.37 18.99 3.45
CA ASP A 72 -20.22 20.04 2.94
C ASP A 72 -20.18 21.25 3.89
N ASN A 73 -20.25 21.05 5.21
CA ASN A 73 -20.13 22.10 6.21
C ASN A 73 -18.78 22.81 6.21
N TYR A 74 -17.70 22.09 5.96
CA TYR A 74 -16.36 22.68 5.90
C TYR A 74 -16.19 23.55 4.65
N LEU A 75 -16.69 23.08 3.50
CA LEU A 75 -16.59 23.79 2.22
C LEU A 75 -17.43 25.06 2.14
N GLU A 76 -18.38 25.29 3.04
CA GLU A 76 -19.10 26.58 3.13
C GLU A 76 -18.15 27.77 3.39
N ASN A 77 -17.01 27.53 4.07
CA ASN A 77 -16.10 28.57 4.50
C ASN A 77 -14.62 28.33 4.09
N HIS A 78 -14.31 27.20 3.48
CA HIS A 78 -12.94 26.78 3.15
C HIS A 78 -12.87 26.13 1.77
N THR A 79 -11.67 26.10 1.20
CA THR A 79 -11.43 25.39 -0.05
C THR A 79 -11.21 23.89 0.19
N LYS A 80 -11.36 23.11 -0.89
CA LYS A 80 -11.05 21.67 -0.91
C LYS A 80 -9.58 21.41 -0.57
N GLU A 81 -8.69 22.25 -1.06
CA GLU A 81 -7.24 22.16 -0.83
C GLU A 81 -6.90 22.41 0.64
N GLU A 82 -7.54 23.40 1.28
CA GLU A 82 -7.35 23.67 2.70
C GLU A 82 -7.81 22.51 3.58
N PHE A 83 -8.97 21.93 3.28
CA PHE A 83 -9.45 20.74 4.01
C PHE A 83 -8.49 19.55 3.84
N ASN A 84 -8.10 19.23 2.61
CA ASN A 84 -7.17 18.14 2.34
C ASN A 84 -5.85 18.33 3.10
N SER A 85 -5.32 19.57 3.10
CA SER A 85 -4.09 19.89 3.82
C SER A 85 -4.24 19.66 5.33
N LEU A 86 -5.32 20.19 5.92
CA LEU A 86 -5.61 20.04 7.35
C LEU A 86 -5.79 18.56 7.75
N PHE A 87 -6.56 17.82 6.94
CA PHE A 87 -6.85 16.42 7.18
C PHE A 87 -5.58 15.55 7.12
N ILE A 88 -4.76 15.76 6.08
CA ILE A 88 -3.49 15.07 5.93
C ILE A 88 -2.53 15.44 7.07
N GLU A 89 -2.43 16.72 7.43
CA GLU A 89 -1.58 17.16 8.55
C GLU A 89 -1.98 16.49 9.86
N LYS A 90 -3.30 16.34 10.11
CA LYS A 90 -3.81 15.63 11.28
C LYS A 90 -3.40 14.16 11.28
N LEU A 91 -3.57 13.46 10.17
CA LEU A 91 -3.14 12.06 10.03
C LEU A 91 -1.63 11.90 10.24
N TYR A 92 -0.83 12.86 9.77
CA TYR A 92 0.61 12.89 9.98
C TYR A 92 1.00 13.03 11.46
N LYS A 93 0.37 13.97 12.15
CA LYS A 93 0.63 14.21 13.59
C LYS A 93 0.25 13.02 14.46
N GLU A 94 -0.79 12.29 14.07
CA GLU A 94 -1.28 11.11 14.80
C GLU A 94 -0.52 9.82 14.42
N GLU A 95 0.51 9.91 13.57
CA GLU A 95 1.31 8.76 13.10
C GLU A 95 0.49 7.61 12.48
N HIS A 96 -0.71 7.90 11.96
CA HIS A 96 -1.64 6.93 11.37
C HIS A 96 -1.39 6.67 9.89
N ILE A 97 -0.20 7.01 9.39
CA ILE A 97 0.15 6.87 7.99
C ILE A 97 0.47 5.42 7.67
N PRO A 98 -0.17 4.81 6.66
CA PRO A 98 0.21 3.48 6.22
C PRO A 98 1.55 3.49 5.48
N TYR A 99 2.31 2.44 5.72
CA TYR A 99 3.52 2.09 4.99
C TYR A 99 3.22 0.95 4.03
N VAL A 100 3.71 1.02 2.81
CA VAL A 100 3.28 0.14 1.72
C VAL A 100 4.46 -0.57 1.07
N ILE A 101 4.28 -1.86 0.78
CA ILE A 101 5.08 -2.60 -0.17
C ILE A 101 4.16 -2.97 -1.34
N ALA A 102 4.54 -2.54 -2.55
CA ALA A 102 3.80 -2.79 -3.77
C ALA A 102 4.33 -4.04 -4.50
N PHE A 103 3.39 -4.82 -5.02
CA PHE A 103 3.63 -5.96 -5.89
C PHE A 103 2.72 -5.84 -7.12
N SER A 104 2.96 -6.64 -8.13
CA SER A 104 2.09 -6.80 -9.29
C SER A 104 1.68 -8.26 -9.47
N LYS A 105 0.57 -8.50 -10.16
CA LYS A 105 0.21 -9.84 -10.64
C LYS A 105 1.03 -10.25 -11.88
N LYS A 106 1.75 -9.30 -12.49
CA LYS A 106 2.50 -9.50 -13.73
C LYS A 106 3.99 -9.68 -13.49
N ASP A 107 4.54 -10.81 -13.93
CA ASP A 107 5.97 -11.12 -13.87
C ASP A 107 6.77 -10.33 -14.91
N ASP A 108 6.27 -10.24 -16.14
CA ASP A 108 6.98 -9.67 -17.29
C ASP A 108 6.08 -8.66 -18.03
N SER A 109 6.22 -7.37 -17.69
CA SER A 109 5.38 -6.29 -18.20
C SER A 109 6.24 -5.09 -18.60
N LEU A 110 6.17 -4.66 -19.86
CA LEU A 110 6.94 -3.52 -20.37
C LEU A 110 6.73 -2.23 -19.56
N PRO A 111 5.50 -1.81 -19.23
CA PRO A 111 5.33 -0.62 -18.40
C PRO A 111 5.97 -0.75 -17.03
N LEU A 112 5.92 -1.93 -16.39
CA LEU A 112 6.52 -2.15 -15.08
C LEU A 112 8.05 -2.17 -15.16
N TRP A 113 8.62 -2.73 -16.21
CA TRP A 113 10.06 -2.64 -16.47
C TRP A 113 10.54 -1.19 -16.59
N SER A 114 9.78 -0.38 -17.33
CA SER A 114 10.12 1.03 -17.51
C SER A 114 10.01 1.82 -16.20
N MET A 115 8.94 1.63 -15.43
CA MET A 115 8.67 2.45 -14.25
C MET A 115 9.42 1.99 -13.00
N TYR A 116 9.55 0.68 -12.80
CA TYR A 116 10.02 0.08 -11.54
C TYR A 116 11.23 -0.83 -11.71
N GLY A 117 11.44 -1.36 -12.90
CA GLY A 117 12.55 -2.26 -13.26
C GLY A 117 13.77 -1.54 -13.81
N VAL A 118 14.02 -0.28 -13.42
CA VAL A 118 15.19 0.51 -13.89
C VAL A 118 15.28 0.53 -15.42
N ASP A 119 14.14 0.81 -16.06
CA ASP A 119 14.01 0.86 -17.52
C ASP A 119 14.54 -0.44 -18.19
N GLY A 120 14.09 -1.58 -17.67
CA GLY A 120 14.45 -2.90 -18.17
C GLY A 120 15.81 -3.45 -17.70
N LYS A 121 16.55 -2.72 -16.87
CA LYS A 121 17.86 -3.15 -16.32
C LYS A 121 17.77 -3.77 -14.92
N GLY A 122 16.57 -3.98 -14.41
CA GLY A 122 16.30 -4.54 -13.10
C GLY A 122 15.92 -6.01 -13.12
N VAL A 123 15.20 -6.41 -12.07
CA VAL A 123 14.64 -7.75 -11.88
C VAL A 123 13.21 -7.67 -11.40
N SER A 124 12.43 -8.73 -11.67
CA SER A 124 11.12 -8.98 -11.09
C SER A 124 11.24 -10.19 -10.15
N LEU A 125 10.88 -10.01 -8.88
CA LEU A 125 11.02 -11.00 -7.83
C LEU A 125 9.65 -11.62 -7.52
N GLY A 126 9.45 -12.89 -7.84
CA GLY A 126 8.20 -13.61 -7.63
C GLY A 126 8.11 -14.26 -6.26
N PHE A 127 7.14 -13.82 -5.45
CA PHE A 127 6.88 -14.32 -4.10
C PHE A 127 5.54 -15.05 -4.03
N ARG A 128 5.45 -16.05 -3.15
CA ARG A 128 4.16 -16.67 -2.81
C ARG A 128 3.28 -15.68 -2.07
N GLU A 129 2.01 -15.58 -2.44
CA GLU A 129 1.06 -14.67 -1.80
C GLU A 129 0.67 -15.08 -0.37
N ASN A 130 0.52 -16.37 -0.13
CA ASN A 130 -0.15 -16.89 1.09
C ASN A 130 0.59 -16.74 2.42
N PHE A 131 1.81 -16.21 2.42
CA PHE A 131 2.63 -16.16 3.65
C PHE A 131 2.78 -14.77 4.25
N LEU A 132 2.35 -13.71 3.57
CA LEU A 132 2.40 -12.34 4.09
C LEU A 132 1.25 -12.01 5.05
N ARG A 133 0.68 -13.02 5.70
CA ARG A 133 -0.22 -12.80 6.85
C ARG A 133 0.63 -12.49 8.07
N ILE A 134 1.05 -11.26 8.20
CA ILE A 134 1.72 -10.77 9.40
C ILE A 134 0.63 -10.43 10.41
N GLU A 135 0.52 -11.19 11.48
CA GLU A 135 -0.34 -10.83 12.60
C GLU A 135 0.28 -9.63 13.32
N ARG A 136 -0.34 -8.48 13.18
CA ARG A 136 0.04 -7.27 13.89
C ARG A 136 -1.19 -6.70 14.56
N ASN A 137 -1.22 -6.72 15.89
CA ASN A 137 -2.24 -6.03 16.65
C ASN A 137 -1.81 -4.58 16.85
N LYS A 138 -2.57 -3.63 16.32
CA LYS A 138 -2.42 -2.21 16.62
C LYS A 138 -3.69 -1.70 17.29
N SER A 139 -3.54 -1.17 18.51
CA SER A 139 -4.53 -0.30 19.12
C SER A 139 -4.30 1.12 18.58
N ILE A 140 -5.29 1.71 17.94
CA ILE A 140 -5.30 3.16 17.69
C ILE A 140 -5.74 3.79 18.99
N LYS A 141 -4.78 4.33 19.75
CA LYS A 141 -4.92 4.74 21.16
C LYS A 141 -6.10 5.67 21.44
N ASP A 142 -6.49 6.50 20.48
CA ASP A 142 -7.52 7.52 20.65
C ASP A 142 -8.90 7.12 20.15
N CYS A 143 -9.03 6.04 19.38
CA CYS A 143 -10.30 5.64 18.76
C CYS A 143 -10.94 4.39 19.33
N LYS A 144 -10.38 3.75 20.36
CA LYS A 144 -10.85 2.47 20.95
C LYS A 144 -11.08 1.34 19.92
N VAL A 145 -10.59 1.47 18.70
CA VAL A 145 -10.68 0.47 17.65
C VAL A 145 -9.44 -0.39 17.70
N GLU A 146 -9.57 -1.59 18.23
CA GLU A 146 -8.58 -2.64 18.02
C GLU A 146 -8.69 -3.12 16.57
N LEU A 147 -7.88 -2.54 15.68
CA LEU A 147 -7.66 -3.13 14.37
C LEU A 147 -6.84 -4.41 14.60
N GLU A 148 -7.51 -5.53 14.78
CA GLU A 148 -6.90 -6.84 14.57
C GLU A 148 -6.51 -6.93 13.10
N SER A 149 -5.39 -6.33 12.75
CA SER A 149 -4.89 -6.34 11.40
C SER A 149 -4.24 -7.69 11.12
N LYS A 150 -5.02 -8.64 10.64
CA LYS A 150 -4.48 -9.68 9.77
C LYS A 150 -4.05 -8.96 8.49
N ILE A 151 -2.85 -8.39 8.52
CA ILE A 151 -2.31 -7.69 7.36
C ILE A 151 -1.99 -8.74 6.32
N GLY A 152 -2.82 -8.79 5.29
CA GLY A 152 -2.61 -9.56 4.08
C GLY A 152 -2.23 -8.64 2.93
N VAL A 153 -1.71 -9.24 1.87
CA VAL A 153 -1.62 -8.56 0.59
C VAL A 153 -3.01 -8.50 -0.01
N LEU A 154 -3.49 -7.30 -0.34
CA LEU A 154 -4.78 -7.08 -0.98
C LEU A 154 -4.60 -6.54 -2.39
N ASP A 155 -5.55 -6.84 -3.25
CA ASP A 155 -5.62 -6.25 -4.59
C ASP A 155 -5.90 -4.75 -4.48
N VAL A 156 -5.21 -3.96 -5.30
CA VAL A 156 -5.54 -2.55 -5.47
C VAL A 156 -6.79 -2.45 -6.35
N MET A 157 -7.72 -1.64 -5.91
CA MET A 157 -8.96 -1.34 -6.59
C MET A 157 -8.80 -0.06 -7.41
N TYR A 158 -9.30 -0.10 -8.62
CA TYR A 158 -9.33 1.08 -9.47
C TYR A 158 -10.73 1.71 -9.41
N GLN A 159 -10.81 3.04 -9.39
CA GLN A 159 -12.06 3.77 -9.18
C GLN A 159 -13.24 3.29 -10.05
N ASN A 160 -12.97 2.78 -11.24
CA ASN A 160 -14.01 2.28 -12.15
C ASN A 160 -14.23 0.75 -12.04
N ALA A 161 -13.68 0.10 -11.02
CA ALA A 161 -13.89 -1.34 -10.84
C ALA A 161 -15.36 -1.63 -10.49
N PRO A 162 -16.00 -2.58 -11.19
CA PRO A 162 -17.44 -2.83 -11.03
C PRO A 162 -17.83 -3.32 -9.63
N ASN A 163 -16.90 -3.84 -8.85
CA ASN A 163 -17.10 -4.34 -7.49
C ASN A 163 -16.56 -3.40 -6.40
N LEU A 164 -16.20 -2.15 -6.75
CA LEU A 164 -15.63 -1.20 -5.79
C LEU A 164 -16.60 -0.91 -4.63
N ASP A 165 -17.87 -0.65 -4.94
CA ASP A 165 -18.88 -0.38 -3.91
C ASP A 165 -19.07 -1.56 -2.94
N GLU A 166 -19.09 -2.79 -3.45
CA GLU A 166 -19.18 -4.00 -2.62
C GLU A 166 -17.99 -4.13 -1.67
N LEU A 167 -16.79 -3.84 -2.16
CA LEU A 167 -15.58 -3.90 -1.34
C LEU A 167 -15.55 -2.81 -0.28
N LEU A 168 -15.97 -1.60 -0.63
CA LEU A 168 -16.08 -0.50 0.34
C LEU A 168 -17.15 -0.79 1.38
N ASN A 169 -18.30 -1.38 1.00
CA ASN A 169 -19.31 -1.85 1.94
C ASN A 169 -18.71 -2.86 2.93
N ASN A 170 -18.02 -3.88 2.43
CA ASN A 170 -17.40 -4.91 3.27
C ASN A 170 -16.33 -4.34 4.21
N ALA A 171 -15.58 -3.34 3.76
CA ALA A 171 -14.50 -2.73 4.54
C ALA A 171 -15.00 -1.70 5.56
N LEU A 172 -16.01 -0.92 5.22
CA LEU A 172 -16.37 0.30 5.94
C LEU A 172 -17.75 0.29 6.62
N GLU A 173 -18.64 -0.65 6.28
CA GLU A 173 -19.99 -0.68 6.85
C GLU A 173 -19.97 -0.83 8.38
N TRP A 174 -19.10 -1.70 8.91
CA TRP A 174 -18.96 -1.85 10.36
C TRP A 174 -18.45 -0.56 11.00
N GLN A 175 -17.46 0.09 10.40
CA GLN A 175 -16.91 1.36 10.83
C GLN A 175 -17.95 2.46 10.86
N TYR A 176 -18.83 2.51 9.85
CA TYR A 176 -19.92 3.49 9.79
C TYR A 176 -20.96 3.26 10.89
N LYS A 177 -21.28 2.00 11.21
CA LYS A 177 -22.19 1.67 12.34
C LYS A 177 -21.59 2.12 13.68
N GLN A 178 -20.30 1.95 13.89
CA GLN A 178 -19.61 2.46 15.09
C GLN A 178 -19.67 3.99 15.15
N TYR A 179 -19.47 4.66 14.02
CA TYR A 179 -19.63 6.11 13.95
C TYR A 179 -21.03 6.57 14.40
N LEU A 180 -22.09 5.95 13.90
CA LEU A 180 -23.47 6.32 14.30
C LEU A 180 -23.72 6.12 15.79
N GLU A 181 -23.18 5.06 16.39
CA GLU A 181 -23.28 4.84 17.83
C GLU A 181 -22.56 5.94 18.61
N ASP A 182 -21.38 6.36 18.20
CA ASP A 182 -20.61 7.39 18.86
C ASP A 182 -21.20 8.79 18.63
N ALA A 183 -21.69 9.08 17.43
CA ALA A 183 -22.39 10.33 17.13
C ALA A 183 -23.64 10.52 17.99
N ASN A 184 -24.41 9.46 18.24
CA ASN A 184 -25.62 9.51 19.05
C ASN A 184 -25.36 9.66 20.56
N LYS A 185 -24.14 9.31 21.03
CA LYS A 185 -23.75 9.44 22.45
C LYS A 185 -23.14 10.80 22.79
N ASN A 186 -22.71 11.56 21.79
CA ASN A 186 -21.99 12.81 22.00
C ASN A 186 -22.90 14.02 21.82
N GLU A 187 -22.63 15.10 22.59
CA GLU A 187 -23.28 16.38 22.41
C GLU A 187 -22.84 17.02 21.08
N ARG A 188 -23.68 17.88 20.54
CA ARG A 188 -23.45 18.55 19.23
C ARG A 188 -22.08 19.24 19.12
N GLU A 189 -21.59 19.78 20.23
CA GLU A 189 -20.26 20.44 20.29
C GLU A 189 -19.08 19.49 20.02
N HIS A 190 -19.25 18.19 20.24
CA HIS A 190 -18.22 17.18 20.01
C HIS A 190 -18.42 16.41 18.69
N LEU A 191 -19.54 16.63 18.00
CA LEU A 191 -19.88 15.88 16.79
C LEU A 191 -18.83 16.05 15.69
N LEU A 192 -18.34 17.26 15.46
CA LEU A 192 -17.31 17.52 14.46
C LEU A 192 -16.03 16.71 14.70
N ARG A 193 -15.61 16.62 15.97
CA ARG A 193 -14.46 15.81 16.35
C ARG A 193 -14.69 14.33 16.04
N VAL A 194 -15.83 13.78 16.43
CA VAL A 194 -16.20 12.39 16.17
C VAL A 194 -16.25 12.11 14.67
N GLN A 195 -16.82 13.01 13.88
CA GLN A 195 -16.86 12.90 12.42
C GLN A 195 -15.45 12.87 11.83
N MET A 196 -14.54 13.77 12.25
CA MET A 196 -13.16 13.81 11.76
C MET A 196 -12.38 12.53 12.10
N GLU A 197 -12.58 12.00 13.30
CA GLU A 197 -11.92 10.76 13.75
C GLU A 197 -12.39 9.56 12.90
N HIS A 198 -13.70 9.40 12.73
CA HIS A 198 -14.26 8.27 11.96
C HIS A 198 -13.97 8.38 10.45
N LEU A 199 -14.02 9.58 9.88
CA LEU A 199 -13.61 9.80 8.50
C LEU A 199 -12.12 9.47 8.30
N GLY A 200 -11.28 9.85 9.27
CA GLY A 200 -9.87 9.49 9.28
C GLY A 200 -9.65 7.98 9.27
N ILE A 201 -10.37 7.24 10.12
CA ILE A 201 -10.28 5.78 10.18
C ILE A 201 -10.73 5.15 8.85
N ALA A 202 -11.88 5.55 8.31
CA ALA A 202 -12.39 5.04 7.04
C ALA A 202 -11.38 5.26 5.89
N THR A 203 -10.80 6.47 5.84
CA THR A 203 -9.78 6.81 4.85
C THR A 203 -8.53 5.96 4.99
N ILE A 204 -8.01 5.80 6.20
CA ILE A 204 -6.84 4.97 6.48
C ILE A 204 -7.05 3.51 6.05
N ILE A 205 -8.24 2.97 6.29
CA ILE A 205 -8.56 1.58 5.95
C ILE A 205 -8.62 1.38 4.42
N ALA A 206 -9.26 2.28 3.69
CA ALA A 206 -9.58 2.07 2.28
C ALA A 206 -8.60 2.71 1.30
N SER A 207 -8.14 3.95 1.55
CA SER A 207 -7.33 4.70 0.59
C SER A 207 -6.05 4.01 0.13
N PRO A 208 -5.32 3.24 0.97
CA PRO A 208 -4.12 2.54 0.50
C PRO A 208 -4.38 1.52 -0.61
N TYR A 209 -5.63 1.11 -0.78
CA TYR A 209 -6.03 0.10 -1.77
C TYR A 209 -6.84 0.66 -2.93
N ILE A 210 -6.97 1.99 -3.03
CA ILE A 210 -7.71 2.65 -4.11
C ILE A 210 -6.74 3.44 -4.98
N LYS A 211 -6.79 3.25 -6.29
CA LYS A 211 -5.90 3.91 -7.24
C LYS A 211 -6.65 4.45 -8.45
N HIS A 212 -6.09 5.50 -9.05
CA HIS A 212 -6.64 6.07 -10.27
C HIS A 212 -6.60 5.06 -11.42
N PRO A 213 -7.66 4.96 -12.28
CA PRO A 213 -7.76 3.97 -13.37
C PRO A 213 -6.61 4.00 -14.38
N ALA A 214 -5.92 5.12 -14.54
CA ALA A 214 -4.75 5.23 -15.42
C ALA A 214 -3.62 4.26 -15.05
N TYR A 215 -3.60 3.78 -13.81
CA TYR A 215 -2.60 2.82 -13.31
C TYR A 215 -3.09 1.35 -13.34
N ALA A 216 -4.25 1.08 -13.95
CA ALA A 216 -4.81 -0.28 -13.98
C ALA A 216 -3.90 -1.32 -14.66
N PHE A 217 -2.99 -0.87 -15.53
CA PHE A 217 -2.00 -1.75 -16.17
C PHE A 217 -1.01 -2.39 -15.19
N GLU A 218 -0.87 -1.84 -13.99
CA GLU A 218 0.03 -2.36 -12.96
C GLU A 218 -0.49 -3.65 -12.32
N GLU A 219 -1.81 -3.89 -12.35
CA GLU A 219 -2.48 -5.01 -11.66
C GLU A 219 -1.89 -5.19 -10.24
N GLU A 220 -1.89 -4.10 -9.52
CA GLU A 220 -1.14 -3.96 -8.26
C GLU A 220 -1.79 -4.75 -7.13
N LYS A 221 -0.94 -5.33 -6.30
CA LYS A 221 -1.25 -5.84 -4.97
C LYS A 221 -0.44 -5.08 -3.93
N ARG A 222 -1.02 -4.83 -2.77
CA ARG A 222 -0.36 -4.07 -1.69
C ARG A 222 -0.39 -4.80 -0.37
N LEU A 223 0.75 -4.76 0.29
CA LEU A 223 0.86 -4.93 1.72
C LEU A 223 0.89 -3.53 2.35
N ALA A 224 -0.23 -3.09 2.94
CA ALA A 224 -0.27 -1.85 3.70
C ALA A 224 -0.15 -2.16 5.20
N ILE A 225 0.74 -1.44 5.88
CA ILE A 225 1.14 -1.70 7.25
C ILE A 225 1.04 -0.41 8.04
N TYR A 226 0.38 -0.47 9.19
CA TYR A 226 0.35 0.65 10.13
C TYR A 226 1.48 0.49 11.14
N LYS A 227 2.24 1.57 11.35
CA LYS A 227 3.34 1.61 12.30
C LYS A 227 2.84 1.29 13.71
N ARG A 228 3.54 0.42 14.43
CA ARG A 228 3.38 0.19 15.87
C ARG A 228 4.34 1.10 16.63
N ASP A 229 4.14 1.23 17.95
CA ASP A 229 5.02 2.04 18.80
C ASP A 229 6.47 1.55 18.78
N GLU A 230 6.68 0.23 18.66
CA GLU A 230 8.01 -0.39 18.55
C GLU A 230 8.65 -0.30 17.16
N ASP A 231 7.88 -0.02 16.10
CA ASP A 231 8.41 0.07 14.74
C ASP A 231 9.20 1.37 14.58
N LYS A 232 10.48 1.23 14.24
CA LYS A 232 11.35 2.37 14.01
C LYS A 232 11.14 2.94 12.61
N VAL A 233 10.82 4.22 12.54
CA VAL A 233 10.80 4.95 11.27
C VAL A 233 12.21 5.30 10.87
N LEU A 234 12.59 4.91 9.66
CA LEU A 234 13.89 5.16 9.05
C LEU A 234 13.72 6.05 7.80
N TYR A 235 14.81 6.63 7.31
CA TYR A 235 14.80 7.54 6.18
C TYR A 235 15.82 7.11 5.15
N LYS A 236 15.48 7.28 3.87
CA LYS A 236 16.39 7.04 2.72
C LYS A 236 16.12 8.05 1.61
N ILE A 237 17.08 8.16 0.69
CA ILE A 237 16.87 8.86 -0.58
C ILE A 237 16.42 7.83 -1.60
N ASN A 238 15.29 8.07 -2.29
CA ASN A 238 14.81 7.21 -3.35
C ASN A 238 15.57 7.46 -4.67
N SER A 239 15.29 6.65 -5.70
CA SER A 239 15.93 6.76 -7.02
C SER A 239 15.67 8.10 -7.74
N LYS A 240 14.66 8.86 -7.29
CA LYS A 240 14.32 10.20 -7.81
C LYS A 240 14.98 11.34 -7.02
N GLY A 241 15.81 11.04 -6.01
CA GLY A 241 16.47 12.01 -5.16
C GLY A 241 15.61 12.59 -4.03
N ASN A 242 14.41 12.06 -3.79
CA ASN A 242 13.54 12.50 -2.71
C ASN A 242 13.86 11.75 -1.41
N MET A 243 13.85 12.49 -0.29
CA MET A 243 13.93 11.85 1.03
C MET A 243 12.56 11.25 1.38
N ILE A 244 12.55 9.97 1.74
CA ILE A 244 11.34 9.24 2.09
C ILE A 244 11.50 8.52 3.42
N SER A 245 10.40 8.37 4.16
CA SER A 245 10.33 7.54 5.35
C SER A 245 9.91 6.11 5.02
N TYR A 246 10.43 5.16 5.79
CA TYR A 246 10.07 3.74 5.66
C TYR A 246 10.18 3.01 6.99
N ILE A 247 9.55 1.85 7.07
CA ILE A 247 9.74 0.86 8.13
C ILE A 247 10.25 -0.45 7.54
N GLU A 248 10.99 -1.21 8.34
CA GLU A 248 11.53 -2.51 7.94
C GLU A 248 10.54 -3.63 8.21
N ILE A 249 10.31 -4.46 7.19
CA ILE A 249 9.39 -5.59 7.24
C ILE A 249 10.12 -6.86 6.88
N PRO A 250 10.22 -7.83 7.81
CA PRO A 250 10.82 -9.11 7.55
C PRO A 250 9.91 -9.97 6.66
N ILE A 251 10.46 -10.51 5.58
CA ILE A 251 9.79 -11.45 4.67
C ILE A 251 10.62 -12.73 4.60
N PRO A 252 10.08 -13.90 4.98
CA PRO A 252 10.84 -15.14 4.96
C PRO A 252 11.41 -15.46 3.57
N LYS A 253 12.72 -15.72 3.47
CA LYS A 253 13.40 -15.94 2.19
C LYS A 253 12.85 -17.10 1.38
N GLY A 254 12.29 -18.13 2.05
CA GLY A 254 11.69 -19.30 1.41
C GLY A 254 10.46 -18.99 0.55
N ASN A 255 9.96 -17.76 0.58
CA ASN A 255 8.83 -17.31 -0.22
C ASN A 255 9.22 -16.81 -1.61
N LEU A 256 10.50 -16.50 -1.85
CA LEU A 256 11.00 -16.21 -3.18
C LEU A 256 10.97 -17.49 -4.03
N GLN A 257 10.26 -17.42 -5.15
CA GLN A 257 10.06 -18.56 -6.07
C GLN A 257 10.71 -18.34 -7.43
N SER A 258 10.79 -17.08 -7.89
CA SER A 258 11.37 -16.75 -9.18
C SER A 258 12.08 -15.41 -9.16
N ILE A 259 13.06 -15.27 -10.05
CA ILE A 259 13.72 -14.01 -10.39
C ILE A 259 13.70 -13.91 -11.92
N THR A 260 12.95 -12.94 -12.45
CA THR A 260 12.96 -12.64 -13.88
C THR A 260 13.91 -11.48 -14.12
N ILE A 261 14.91 -11.71 -14.96
CA ILE A 261 15.94 -10.73 -15.33
C ILE A 261 15.40 -9.87 -16.44
N GLY A 262 15.48 -8.54 -16.29
CA GLY A 262 14.90 -7.57 -17.21
C GLY A 262 15.51 -7.60 -18.62
N PRO A 263 14.75 -7.10 -19.62
CA PRO A 263 15.10 -7.28 -21.04
C PRO A 263 16.37 -6.57 -21.49
N CYS A 264 16.85 -5.58 -20.75
CA CYS A 264 18.07 -4.82 -21.05
C CYS A 264 19.31 -5.29 -20.28
N VAL A 265 19.22 -6.41 -19.57
CA VAL A 265 20.32 -7.00 -18.79
C VAL A 265 20.97 -8.14 -19.60
N ASP A 266 22.29 -8.28 -19.53
CA ASP A 266 22.94 -9.50 -20.03
C ASP A 266 22.52 -10.70 -19.19
N PHE A 267 21.67 -11.54 -19.78
CA PHE A 267 21.07 -12.67 -19.07
C PHE A 267 22.11 -13.72 -18.66
N VAL A 268 23.02 -14.09 -19.55
CA VAL A 268 23.91 -15.23 -19.32
C VAL A 268 24.87 -14.95 -18.16
N SER A 269 25.52 -13.79 -18.18
CA SER A 269 26.46 -13.42 -17.11
C SER A 269 25.73 -13.18 -15.79
N THR A 270 24.59 -12.48 -15.82
CA THR A 270 23.80 -12.16 -14.62
C THR A 270 23.21 -13.41 -13.98
N LYS A 271 22.65 -14.33 -14.78
CA LYS A 271 22.12 -15.60 -14.29
C LYS A 271 23.20 -16.39 -13.54
N ARG A 272 24.41 -16.52 -14.12
CA ARG A 272 25.51 -17.23 -13.49
C ARG A 272 25.89 -16.67 -12.12
N VAL A 273 25.93 -15.34 -12.00
CA VAL A 273 26.24 -14.68 -10.71
C VAL A 273 25.10 -14.88 -9.71
N LEU A 274 23.84 -14.76 -10.16
CA LEU A 274 22.68 -15.00 -9.30
C LEU A 274 22.63 -16.44 -8.80
N GLU A 275 22.90 -17.43 -9.63
CA GLU A 275 22.99 -18.84 -9.21
C GLU A 275 24.00 -19.00 -8.07
N GLN A 276 25.20 -18.41 -8.19
CA GLN A 276 26.24 -18.45 -7.14
C GLN A 276 25.76 -17.75 -5.85
N GLN A 277 25.06 -16.62 -5.94
CA GLN A 277 24.52 -15.90 -4.79
C GLN A 277 23.41 -16.70 -4.10
N LEU A 278 22.50 -17.29 -4.87
CA LEU A 278 21.43 -18.12 -4.34
C LEU A 278 21.98 -19.36 -3.62
N ASP A 279 22.99 -20.01 -4.20
CA ASP A 279 23.67 -21.16 -3.57
C ASP A 279 24.36 -20.76 -2.27
N LYS A 280 25.09 -19.62 -2.27
CA LYS A 280 25.76 -19.07 -1.07
C LYS A 280 24.79 -18.85 0.09
N HIS A 281 23.57 -18.40 -0.22
CA HIS A 281 22.52 -18.13 0.77
C HIS A 281 21.53 -19.30 0.95
N GLU A 282 21.87 -20.49 0.46
CA GLU A 282 21.11 -21.73 0.63
C GLU A 282 19.65 -21.66 0.13
N PHE A 283 19.41 -20.92 -0.97
CA PHE A 283 18.11 -20.93 -1.61
C PHE A 283 17.85 -22.24 -2.33
N LYS A 284 16.64 -22.76 -2.19
CA LYS A 284 16.23 -23.99 -2.88
C LYS A 284 15.08 -23.65 -3.84
N ASN A 285 15.21 -24.12 -5.10
CA ASN A 285 14.15 -24.08 -6.09
C ASN A 285 13.68 -22.66 -6.49
N VAL A 286 14.57 -21.67 -6.49
CA VAL A 286 14.28 -20.35 -7.09
C VAL A 286 14.57 -20.44 -8.59
N GLU A 287 13.56 -20.19 -9.40
CA GLU A 287 13.66 -20.21 -10.86
C GLU A 287 14.22 -18.88 -11.36
N ILE A 288 15.28 -18.91 -12.19
CA ILE A 288 15.83 -17.72 -12.85
C ILE A 288 15.37 -17.71 -14.31
N ARG A 289 14.61 -16.68 -14.69
CA ARG A 289 14.02 -16.50 -16.03
C ARG A 289 14.60 -15.28 -16.74
N GLN A 290 14.53 -15.28 -18.05
CA GLN A 290 14.78 -14.12 -18.87
C GLN A 290 13.43 -13.46 -19.23
N SER A 291 13.37 -12.12 -19.24
CA SER A 291 12.25 -11.40 -19.82
C SER A 291 12.08 -11.75 -21.30
N GLU A 292 10.85 -12.00 -21.72
CA GLU A 292 10.49 -12.25 -23.11
C GLU A 292 10.14 -10.94 -23.87
N ILE A 293 10.15 -9.80 -23.18
CA ILE A 293 9.81 -8.50 -23.77
C ILE A 293 10.94 -8.03 -24.68
N PRO A 294 10.66 -7.77 -25.99
CA PRO A 294 11.67 -7.30 -26.94
C PRO A 294 11.93 -5.79 -26.75
N TYR A 295 12.50 -5.42 -25.62
CA TYR A 295 12.79 -4.04 -25.25
C TYR A 295 14.26 -3.71 -25.39
N ARG A 296 14.58 -2.59 -26.06
CA ARG A 296 15.93 -2.03 -26.17
C ARG A 296 15.90 -0.56 -25.79
N GLN A 297 16.87 -0.12 -25.01
CA GLN A 297 17.14 1.30 -24.85
C GLN A 297 17.84 1.83 -26.10
N PHE A 298 17.45 3.01 -26.52
CA PHE A 298 18.09 3.76 -27.60
C PHE A 298 19.23 4.61 -27.03
#